data_a8eacc72755566acd3e81b24c6e50899
#
_entry.id   a8eacc72755566acd3e81b24c6e50899
#
_cell.length_a   1.000
_cell.length_b   1.000
_cell.length_c   1.000
_cell.angle_alpha   90.00
_cell.angle_beta   90.00
_cell.angle_gamma   90.00
#
_symmetry.space_group_name_H-M   'P 1'
#
loop_
_entity.id
_entity.type
_entity.pdbx_description
1 polymer ?
#
loop_
_entity_poly.entity_id
_entity_poly.type
_entity_poly.pdbx_seq_one_letter_code
_entity_poly.pdbx_strand_id
1 'polypeptide(L)'
;MKKMIPALLAVSLSLGAMPLMAAESVVIKPLRNAPSDFIKGADISTLLEVERQGSVFYDENHVRVDPVALLKKNGVNYIRLRLWVDPHDAAGRPYGGGDNDLATTLALAKRVKAAGMKLLLDFHYSDFWTDPGKQFKPKAWANLSYDQLKIAIHDYTRDTIARFKKEGVLPDMVQIGNETNGGMLWPEGKSWGQGGGEFDRLAGLLNAAIAGLRENLSSPGQVKIMLHLAEGTKNDTFRWWFDEITKRGVPFDVIGLSMYTYWDGPISKLKANMDDISQRYNKDVIVVEAAYGYTPANCDNAENSFGEKEAAAGGYPATVQGQADFVRDLMQSVIDVPKKRGKGVFYWEPTWITPPGNTWATEAGMNYINDHWKLGNARENQALFNCQGEVLPSIKVFK
;
A
#
# COMPACT_ATOMS: atom_id res chain seq x y z
N MET A 1 -57.89 9.85 -60.92
CA MET A 1 -56.44 9.66 -60.73
C MET A 1 -55.96 10.76 -59.75
N LYS A 2 -55.84 10.44 -58.48
CA LYS A 2 -55.31 11.38 -57.44
C LYS A 2 -53.83 11.03 -57.20
N LYS A 3 -52.95 11.99 -57.43
CA LYS A 3 -51.51 11.88 -57.17
C LYS A 3 -51.24 12.04 -55.66
N MET A 4 -50.66 11.02 -55.04
CA MET A 4 -50.12 11.10 -53.66
C MET A 4 -48.69 11.66 -53.73
N ILE A 5 -48.44 12.67 -52.91
CA ILE A 5 -47.12 13.26 -52.68
C ILE A 5 -46.56 12.63 -51.39
N PRO A 6 -45.34 12.08 -51.34
CA PRO A 6 -44.77 11.59 -50.10
C PRO A 6 -44.19 12.75 -49.27
N ALA A 7 -44.60 12.79 -48.00
CA ALA A 7 -44.02 13.70 -47.05
C ALA A 7 -42.63 13.18 -46.59
N LEU A 8 -41.59 13.97 -46.78
CA LEU A 8 -40.26 13.75 -46.19
C LEU A 8 -40.33 14.13 -44.70
N LEU A 9 -40.08 13.14 -43.85
CA LEU A 9 -39.89 13.37 -42.42
C LEU A 9 -38.42 13.74 -42.21
N ALA A 10 -38.14 14.99 -41.88
CA ALA A 10 -36.82 15.43 -41.44
C ALA A 10 -36.61 15.07 -39.98
N VAL A 11 -35.77 14.07 -39.70
CA VAL A 11 -35.29 13.74 -38.35
C VAL A 11 -34.14 14.71 -38.01
N SER A 12 -34.47 15.68 -37.15
CA SER A 12 -33.43 16.54 -36.56
C SER A 12 -32.71 15.77 -35.45
N LEU A 13 -31.48 15.34 -35.68
CA LEU A 13 -30.56 14.90 -34.62
C LEU A 13 -30.16 16.13 -33.79
N SER A 14 -30.73 16.28 -32.60
CA SER A 14 -30.20 17.17 -31.59
C SER A 14 -28.96 16.51 -30.96
N LEU A 15 -27.77 16.95 -31.35
CA LEU A 15 -26.56 16.67 -30.55
C LEU A 15 -26.74 17.42 -29.23
N GLY A 16 -27.14 16.69 -28.19
CA GLY A 16 -27.07 17.16 -26.82
C GLY A 16 -25.59 17.37 -26.45
N ALA A 17 -25.17 18.62 -26.35
CA ALA A 17 -23.89 18.97 -25.72
C ALA A 17 -23.98 18.46 -24.27
N MET A 18 -23.21 17.40 -23.94
CA MET A 18 -22.98 17.06 -22.53
C MET A 18 -22.33 18.28 -21.88
N PRO A 19 -22.82 18.70 -20.70
CA PRO A 19 -22.14 19.76 -19.96
C PRO A 19 -20.74 19.27 -19.64
N LEU A 20 -19.72 20.01 -20.07
CA LEU A 20 -18.35 19.87 -19.62
C LEU A 20 -18.41 20.13 -18.10
N MET A 21 -18.38 19.08 -17.27
CA MET A 21 -18.27 19.25 -15.83
C MET A 21 -16.96 20.01 -15.58
N ALA A 22 -17.08 21.22 -15.04
CA ALA A 22 -15.91 21.98 -14.63
C ALA A 22 -15.08 21.08 -13.70
N ALA A 23 -13.80 20.91 -14.01
CA ALA A 23 -12.90 20.12 -13.18
C ALA A 23 -12.98 20.66 -11.74
N GLU A 24 -13.37 19.80 -10.79
CA GLU A 24 -13.39 20.18 -9.37
C GLU A 24 -12.01 20.71 -9.00
N SER A 25 -11.95 21.96 -8.54
CA SER A 25 -10.70 22.55 -8.06
C SER A 25 -10.56 22.26 -6.57
N VAL A 26 -9.44 21.70 -6.16
CA VAL A 26 -9.12 21.52 -4.74
C VAL A 26 -8.25 22.65 -4.23
N VAL A 27 -8.49 23.07 -2.99
CA VAL A 27 -7.65 24.03 -2.27
C VAL A 27 -6.76 23.27 -1.32
N ILE A 28 -5.45 23.30 -1.57
CA ILE A 28 -4.46 22.57 -0.74
C ILE A 28 -3.69 23.59 0.08
N LYS A 29 -3.80 23.50 1.40
CA LYS A 29 -3.00 24.30 2.32
C LYS A 29 -1.55 23.85 2.28
N PRO A 30 -0.56 24.75 2.14
CA PRO A 30 0.85 24.39 2.11
C PRO A 30 1.28 23.60 3.36
N LEU A 31 2.20 22.65 3.17
CA LEU A 31 2.90 22.02 4.29
C LEU A 31 3.90 23.01 4.90
N ARG A 32 3.98 23.01 6.23
CA ARG A 32 4.90 23.86 6.98
C ARG A 32 6.12 23.04 7.40
N ASN A 33 7.31 23.65 7.27
CA ASN A 33 8.58 23.08 7.73
C ASN A 33 8.90 21.68 7.15
N ALA A 34 8.36 21.34 5.98
CA ALA A 34 8.61 20.06 5.34
C ALA A 34 10.10 19.95 4.99
N PRO A 35 10.80 18.89 5.47
CA PRO A 35 12.19 18.63 5.04
C PRO A 35 12.25 18.37 3.53
N SER A 36 13.34 18.76 2.89
CA SER A 36 13.54 18.53 1.44
C SER A 36 13.58 17.06 1.05
N ASP A 37 13.91 16.19 2.00
CA ASP A 37 13.98 14.74 1.87
C ASP A 37 12.72 14.03 2.40
N PHE A 38 11.64 14.78 2.70
CA PHE A 38 10.38 14.21 3.16
C PHE A 38 9.80 13.24 2.12
N ILE A 39 9.44 12.06 2.56
CA ILE A 39 8.89 11.01 1.70
C ILE A 39 7.42 11.32 1.41
N LYS A 40 7.14 11.58 0.15
CA LYS A 40 5.81 11.64 -0.44
C LYS A 40 5.63 10.37 -1.26
N GLY A 41 5.21 9.30 -0.58
CA GLY A 41 5.22 7.95 -1.13
C GLY A 41 3.86 7.49 -1.64
N ALA A 42 3.89 6.43 -2.43
CA ALA A 42 2.71 5.69 -2.87
C ALA A 42 3.02 4.20 -2.97
N ASP A 43 2.05 3.33 -2.62
CA ASP A 43 2.07 1.90 -2.92
C ASP A 43 1.25 1.66 -4.19
N ILE A 44 1.86 1.10 -5.23
CA ILE A 44 1.21 0.85 -6.52
C ILE A 44 1.28 -0.61 -6.94
N SER A 45 1.28 -1.50 -5.98
CA SER A 45 1.53 -2.93 -6.20
C SER A 45 0.52 -3.58 -7.14
N THR A 46 -0.74 -3.11 -7.21
CA THR A 46 -1.78 -3.62 -8.11
C THR A 46 -1.65 -3.13 -9.55
N LEU A 47 -0.82 -2.12 -9.82
CA LEU A 47 -0.83 -1.40 -11.09
C LEU A 47 -0.69 -2.29 -12.33
N LEU A 48 0.24 -3.26 -12.32
CA LEU A 48 0.45 -4.12 -13.51
C LEU A 48 -0.76 -5.02 -13.80
N GLU A 49 -1.45 -5.51 -12.77
CA GLU A 49 -2.67 -6.29 -12.95
C GLU A 49 -3.78 -5.42 -13.55
N VAL A 50 -3.99 -4.23 -13.00
CA VAL A 50 -4.97 -3.25 -13.48
C VAL A 50 -4.73 -2.89 -14.95
N GLU A 51 -3.48 -2.65 -15.35
CA GLU A 51 -3.09 -2.37 -16.74
C GLU A 51 -3.28 -3.59 -17.65
N ARG A 52 -2.91 -4.80 -17.19
CA ARG A 52 -3.13 -6.06 -17.95
C ARG A 52 -4.61 -6.33 -18.20
N GLN A 53 -5.48 -5.90 -17.31
CA GLN A 53 -6.93 -6.01 -17.43
C GLN A 53 -7.56 -4.90 -18.28
N GLY A 54 -6.73 -4.01 -18.87
CA GLY A 54 -7.15 -3.04 -19.88
C GLY A 54 -7.41 -1.63 -19.37
N SER A 55 -7.11 -1.32 -18.10
CA SER A 55 -7.22 0.05 -17.63
C SER A 55 -6.23 0.99 -18.30
N VAL A 56 -6.69 2.20 -18.52
CA VAL A 56 -5.91 3.31 -19.07
C VAL A 56 -6.04 4.49 -18.13
N PHE A 57 -4.94 5.24 -17.96
CA PHE A 57 -4.91 6.40 -17.09
C PHE A 57 -4.80 7.70 -17.90
N TYR A 58 -5.45 8.74 -17.40
CA TYR A 58 -5.52 10.05 -18.05
C TYR A 58 -5.11 11.16 -17.09
N ASP A 59 -4.44 12.18 -17.62
CA ASP A 59 -4.12 13.38 -16.88
C ASP A 59 -5.32 14.37 -16.81
N GLU A 60 -5.09 15.53 -16.21
CA GLU A 60 -6.08 16.60 -16.05
C GLU A 60 -6.63 17.18 -17.37
N ASN A 61 -6.01 16.88 -18.50
CA ASN A 61 -6.43 17.30 -19.85
C ASN A 61 -7.04 16.13 -20.65
N HIS A 62 -7.37 15.04 -19.97
CA HIS A 62 -7.85 13.80 -20.60
C HIS A 62 -6.88 13.21 -21.64
N VAL A 63 -5.58 13.43 -21.43
CA VAL A 63 -4.52 12.82 -22.25
C VAL A 63 -4.06 11.53 -21.58
N ARG A 64 -3.97 10.45 -22.37
CA ARG A 64 -3.46 9.16 -21.89
C ARG A 64 -2.03 9.31 -21.37
N VAL A 65 -1.75 8.82 -20.17
CA VAL A 65 -0.45 8.95 -19.51
C VAL A 65 -0.02 7.64 -18.82
N ASP A 66 1.27 7.53 -18.56
CA ASP A 66 1.80 6.55 -17.61
C ASP A 66 1.52 7.03 -16.17
N PRO A 67 0.77 6.27 -15.35
CA PRO A 67 0.45 6.69 -13.98
C PRO A 67 1.69 6.83 -13.09
N VAL A 68 2.77 6.07 -13.32
CA VAL A 68 4.04 6.20 -12.57
C VAL A 68 4.68 7.56 -12.86
N ALA A 69 4.72 7.96 -14.14
CA ALA A 69 5.22 9.27 -14.54
C ALA A 69 4.34 10.41 -14.00
N LEU A 70 3.02 10.21 -13.98
CA LEU A 70 2.07 11.20 -13.47
C LEU A 70 2.21 11.38 -11.95
N LEU A 71 2.36 10.30 -11.19
CA LEU A 71 2.67 10.36 -9.75
C LEU A 71 3.96 11.15 -9.51
N LYS A 72 5.03 10.85 -10.25
CA LYS A 72 6.31 11.57 -10.16
C LYS A 72 6.14 13.06 -10.48
N LYS A 73 5.44 13.41 -11.56
CA LYS A 73 5.14 14.80 -11.99
C LYS A 73 4.42 15.58 -10.87
N ASN A 74 3.59 14.90 -10.07
CA ASN A 74 2.86 15.49 -8.96
C ASN A 74 3.60 15.44 -7.61
N GLY A 75 4.88 15.04 -7.59
CA GLY A 75 5.74 15.16 -6.42
C GLY A 75 5.95 13.87 -5.63
N VAL A 76 5.32 12.76 -6.02
CA VAL A 76 5.65 11.45 -5.44
C VAL A 76 7.12 11.14 -5.72
N ASN A 77 7.86 10.76 -4.69
CA ASN A 77 9.31 10.55 -4.75
C ASN A 77 9.76 9.15 -4.30
N TYR A 78 8.83 8.36 -3.79
CA TYR A 78 9.11 7.02 -3.26
C TYR A 78 7.93 6.09 -3.57
N ILE A 79 8.22 4.87 -3.98
CA ILE A 79 7.20 3.85 -4.24
C ILE A 79 7.43 2.66 -3.32
N ARG A 80 6.36 2.16 -2.70
CA ARG A 80 6.29 0.90 -1.98
C ARG A 80 5.71 -0.17 -2.89
N LEU A 81 6.33 -1.35 -2.88
CA LEU A 81 5.85 -2.53 -3.59
C LEU A 81 5.86 -3.73 -2.64
N ARG A 82 4.70 -4.38 -2.49
CA ARG A 82 4.60 -5.64 -1.75
C ARG A 82 5.14 -6.79 -2.58
N LEU A 83 5.60 -7.81 -1.90
CA LEU A 83 6.10 -9.05 -2.49
C LEU A 83 5.48 -10.24 -1.77
N TRP A 84 4.82 -11.09 -2.53
CA TRP A 84 4.34 -12.41 -2.14
C TRP A 84 5.27 -13.49 -2.67
N VAL A 85 5.28 -14.66 -2.03
CA VAL A 85 6.20 -15.75 -2.41
C VAL A 85 5.70 -16.47 -3.67
N ASP A 86 4.45 -16.94 -3.64
CA ASP A 86 3.80 -17.62 -4.77
C ASP A 86 2.27 -17.41 -4.74
N PRO A 87 1.77 -16.30 -5.32
CA PRO A 87 0.34 -15.93 -5.28
C PRO A 87 -0.51 -16.72 -6.28
N HIS A 88 -0.26 -18.01 -6.44
CA HIS A 88 -1.00 -18.91 -7.34
C HIS A 88 -1.39 -20.21 -6.65
N ASP A 89 -2.50 -20.78 -7.07
CA ASP A 89 -2.86 -22.14 -6.64
C ASP A 89 -2.08 -23.24 -7.40
N ALA A 90 -2.33 -24.49 -7.06
CA ALA A 90 -1.65 -25.64 -7.68
C ALA A 90 -1.95 -25.78 -9.19
N ALA A 91 -3.00 -25.18 -9.70
CA ALA A 91 -3.32 -25.13 -11.13
C ALA A 91 -2.76 -23.89 -11.83
N GLY A 92 -1.99 -23.05 -11.12
CA GLY A 92 -1.43 -21.81 -11.64
C GLY A 92 -2.44 -20.67 -11.74
N ARG A 93 -3.60 -20.76 -11.08
CA ARG A 93 -4.60 -19.68 -11.07
C ARG A 93 -4.17 -18.60 -10.08
N PRO A 94 -4.14 -17.32 -10.51
CA PRO A 94 -3.71 -16.22 -9.67
C PRO A 94 -4.68 -15.98 -8.51
N TYR A 95 -4.15 -15.45 -7.40
CA TYR A 95 -4.96 -15.09 -6.23
C TYR A 95 -5.62 -13.71 -6.35
N GLY A 96 -5.16 -12.85 -7.26
CA GLY A 96 -5.67 -11.49 -7.45
C GLY A 96 -4.95 -10.45 -6.58
N GLY A 97 -5.50 -9.25 -6.54
CA GLY A 97 -4.94 -8.17 -5.71
C GLY A 97 -3.53 -7.73 -6.14
N GLY A 98 -3.19 -7.86 -7.43
CA GLY A 98 -1.90 -7.47 -7.99
C GLY A 98 -0.99 -8.63 -8.38
N ASP A 99 -1.23 -9.86 -7.91
CA ASP A 99 -0.42 -11.06 -8.18
C ASP A 99 1.09 -10.80 -8.00
N ASN A 100 1.46 -10.16 -6.90
CA ASN A 100 2.78 -9.59 -6.63
C ASN A 100 3.85 -10.65 -6.31
N ASP A 101 4.09 -11.56 -7.25
CA ASP A 101 5.26 -12.43 -7.23
C ASP A 101 6.56 -11.66 -7.53
N LEU A 102 7.70 -12.35 -7.48
CA LEU A 102 9.00 -11.75 -7.75
C LEU A 102 9.08 -11.10 -9.15
N ALA A 103 8.51 -11.75 -10.18
CA ALA A 103 8.57 -11.25 -11.56
C ALA A 103 7.76 -9.96 -11.73
N THR A 104 6.54 -9.94 -11.21
CA THR A 104 5.64 -8.78 -11.22
C THR A 104 6.25 -7.61 -10.45
N THR A 105 6.75 -7.88 -9.24
CA THR A 105 7.35 -6.85 -8.38
C THR A 105 8.64 -6.28 -8.98
N LEU A 106 9.49 -7.11 -9.59
CA LEU A 106 10.68 -6.64 -10.31
C LEU A 106 10.34 -5.77 -11.52
N ALA A 107 9.31 -6.13 -12.28
CA ALA A 107 8.87 -5.33 -13.42
C ALA A 107 8.42 -3.92 -12.98
N LEU A 108 7.64 -3.82 -11.91
CA LEU A 108 7.27 -2.53 -11.29
C LEU A 108 8.50 -1.78 -10.77
N ALA A 109 9.41 -2.46 -10.06
CA ALA A 109 10.62 -1.86 -9.51
C ALA A 109 11.49 -1.21 -10.59
N LYS A 110 11.66 -1.87 -11.74
CA LYS A 110 12.38 -1.30 -12.90
C LYS A 110 11.71 -0.03 -13.41
N ARG A 111 10.39 -0.03 -13.54
CA ARG A 111 9.62 1.13 -13.97
C ARG A 111 9.74 2.30 -12.99
N VAL A 112 9.68 2.02 -11.69
CA VAL A 112 9.85 2.99 -10.61
C VAL A 112 11.25 3.63 -10.64
N LYS A 113 12.30 2.81 -10.72
CA LYS A 113 13.69 3.29 -10.79
C LYS A 113 13.97 4.07 -12.08
N ALA A 114 13.42 3.63 -13.20
CA ALA A 114 13.52 4.38 -14.47
C ALA A 114 12.85 5.75 -14.40
N ALA A 115 11.78 5.91 -13.62
CA ALA A 115 11.14 7.20 -13.33
C ALA A 115 11.93 8.06 -12.32
N GLY A 116 13.06 7.60 -11.80
CA GLY A 116 13.90 8.32 -10.85
C GLY A 116 13.31 8.43 -9.44
N MET A 117 12.50 7.46 -9.02
CA MET A 117 11.95 7.37 -7.68
C MET A 117 12.70 6.32 -6.84
N LYS A 118 12.65 6.49 -5.52
CA LYS A 118 13.14 5.51 -4.56
C LYS A 118 12.16 4.36 -4.40
N LEU A 119 12.66 3.23 -3.88
CA LEU A 119 11.90 1.99 -3.74
C LEU A 119 11.94 1.47 -2.30
N LEU A 120 10.77 1.22 -1.73
CA LEU A 120 10.53 0.42 -0.53
C LEU A 120 9.99 -0.94 -0.96
N LEU A 121 10.71 -2.02 -0.67
CA LEU A 121 10.25 -3.38 -0.91
C LEU A 121 9.63 -3.95 0.37
N ASP A 122 8.37 -4.36 0.29
CA ASP A 122 7.58 -4.89 1.40
C ASP A 122 7.44 -6.41 1.29
N PHE A 123 8.21 -7.13 2.10
CA PHE A 123 8.11 -8.58 2.21
C PHE A 123 6.92 -8.98 3.09
N HIS A 124 5.91 -9.60 2.50
CA HIS A 124 4.82 -10.21 3.28
C HIS A 124 5.21 -11.56 3.91
N TYR A 125 6.18 -12.27 3.33
CA TYR A 125 6.54 -13.66 3.71
C TYR A 125 5.32 -14.58 3.75
N SER A 126 4.45 -14.41 2.78
CA SER A 126 3.22 -15.16 2.57
C SER A 126 2.97 -15.28 1.07
N ASP A 127 2.10 -16.17 0.67
CA ASP A 127 1.68 -16.28 -0.74
C ASP A 127 0.60 -15.27 -1.11
N PHE A 128 -0.01 -14.59 -0.13
CA PHE A 128 -1.09 -13.65 -0.35
C PHE A 128 -1.15 -12.60 0.78
N TRP A 129 -2.24 -11.86 0.90
CA TRP A 129 -2.42 -10.81 1.90
C TRP A 129 -2.04 -11.24 3.31
N THR A 130 -1.27 -10.40 3.99
CA THR A 130 -1.05 -10.45 5.43
C THR A 130 -1.61 -9.20 6.10
N ASP A 131 -2.17 -9.39 7.27
CA ASP A 131 -2.70 -8.36 8.15
C ASP A 131 -2.61 -8.85 9.62
N PRO A 132 -3.02 -8.08 10.63
CA PRO A 132 -2.93 -8.51 12.02
C PRO A 132 -3.67 -9.83 12.35
N GLY A 133 -4.66 -10.20 11.52
CA GLY A 133 -5.44 -11.43 11.67
C GLY A 133 -5.01 -12.58 10.74
N LYS A 134 -4.09 -12.34 9.81
CA LYS A 134 -3.68 -13.32 8.78
C LYS A 134 -2.17 -13.22 8.53
N GLN A 135 -1.43 -14.22 8.97
CA GLN A 135 0.03 -14.31 8.80
C GLN A 135 0.42 -15.73 8.41
N PHE A 136 -0.23 -16.25 7.33
CA PHE A 136 -0.02 -17.63 6.89
C PHE A 136 1.37 -17.83 6.30
N LYS A 137 1.97 -18.98 6.60
CA LYS A 137 3.18 -19.42 5.92
C LYS A 137 2.92 -19.62 4.42
N PRO A 138 3.91 -19.33 3.55
CA PRO A 138 3.85 -19.78 2.16
C PRO A 138 3.61 -21.29 2.07
N LYS A 139 2.87 -21.75 1.05
CA LYS A 139 2.62 -23.18 0.80
C LYS A 139 3.88 -24.01 0.85
N ALA A 140 4.95 -23.51 0.22
CA ALA A 140 6.26 -24.18 0.19
C ALA A 140 6.90 -24.34 1.58
N TRP A 141 6.48 -23.54 2.58
CA TRP A 141 7.03 -23.56 3.94
C TRP A 141 6.08 -24.17 4.97
N ALA A 142 4.92 -24.67 4.55
CA ALA A 142 3.84 -25.11 5.45
C ALA A 142 4.29 -26.18 6.47
N ASN A 143 5.16 -27.11 6.04
CA ASN A 143 5.61 -28.22 6.86
C ASN A 143 7.02 -28.02 7.46
N LEU A 144 7.60 -26.83 7.35
CA LEU A 144 8.92 -26.56 7.89
C LEU A 144 8.85 -26.38 9.41
N SER A 145 9.83 -26.98 10.11
CA SER A 145 10.08 -26.69 11.52
C SER A 145 10.55 -25.25 11.70
N TYR A 146 10.54 -24.75 12.93
CA TYR A 146 11.01 -23.40 13.24
C TYR A 146 12.45 -23.14 12.75
N ASP A 147 13.37 -24.11 12.96
CA ASP A 147 14.75 -23.97 12.50
C ASP A 147 14.86 -23.96 10.97
N GLN A 148 14.08 -24.79 10.29
CA GLN A 148 13.97 -24.76 8.84
C GLN A 148 13.36 -23.46 8.32
N LEU A 149 12.36 -22.89 9.02
CA LEU A 149 11.79 -21.59 8.67
C LEU A 149 12.80 -20.46 8.76
N LYS A 150 13.69 -20.47 9.77
CA LYS A 150 14.78 -19.49 9.85
C LYS A 150 15.69 -19.53 8.62
N ILE A 151 16.01 -20.74 8.16
CA ILE A 151 16.81 -20.93 6.93
C ILE A 151 16.03 -20.46 5.71
N ALA A 152 14.78 -20.84 5.59
CA ALA A 152 13.93 -20.49 4.44
C ALA A 152 13.73 -18.98 4.30
N ILE A 153 13.43 -18.26 5.38
CA ILE A 153 13.25 -16.81 5.35
C ILE A 153 14.56 -16.08 5.07
N HIS A 154 15.67 -16.57 5.63
CA HIS A 154 17.00 -16.05 5.36
C HIS A 154 17.34 -16.16 3.86
N ASP A 155 17.26 -17.37 3.31
CA ASP A 155 17.63 -17.66 1.92
C ASP A 155 16.71 -16.95 0.94
N TYR A 156 15.39 -16.95 1.18
CA TYR A 156 14.43 -16.22 0.36
C TYR A 156 14.71 -14.71 0.32
N THR A 157 15.01 -14.12 1.46
CA THR A 157 15.34 -12.69 1.54
C THR A 157 16.66 -12.39 0.82
N ARG A 158 17.70 -13.19 1.09
CA ARG A 158 19.01 -13.09 0.41
C ARG A 158 18.86 -13.15 -1.11
N ASP A 159 18.19 -14.18 -1.61
CA ASP A 159 18.09 -14.45 -3.04
C ASP A 159 17.22 -13.41 -3.75
N THR A 160 16.16 -12.96 -3.12
CA THR A 160 15.33 -11.85 -3.61
C THR A 160 16.14 -10.57 -3.75
N ILE A 161 16.85 -10.16 -2.71
CA ILE A 161 17.67 -8.93 -2.74
C ILE A 161 18.81 -9.05 -3.74
N ALA A 162 19.46 -10.23 -3.84
CA ALA A 162 20.46 -10.51 -4.87
C ALA A 162 19.90 -10.31 -6.28
N ARG A 163 18.66 -10.76 -6.51
CA ARG A 163 17.97 -10.57 -7.78
C ARG A 163 17.68 -9.10 -8.08
N PHE A 164 17.14 -8.34 -7.12
CA PHE A 164 16.94 -6.90 -7.27
C PHE A 164 18.24 -6.15 -7.55
N LYS A 165 19.33 -6.50 -6.84
CA LYS A 165 20.65 -5.93 -7.07
C LYS A 165 21.20 -6.24 -8.47
N LYS A 166 21.07 -7.49 -8.91
CA LYS A 166 21.50 -7.94 -10.26
C LYS A 166 20.78 -7.18 -11.36
N GLU A 167 19.50 -6.89 -11.17
CA GLU A 167 18.67 -6.15 -12.12
C GLU A 167 18.87 -4.61 -12.04
N GLY A 168 19.76 -4.13 -11.16
CA GLY A 168 20.05 -2.70 -11.00
C GLY A 168 18.96 -1.90 -10.27
N VAL A 169 18.09 -2.58 -9.53
CA VAL A 169 16.95 -1.96 -8.84
C VAL A 169 16.94 -2.24 -7.34
N LEU A 170 18.12 -2.28 -6.72
CA LEU A 170 18.24 -2.48 -5.27
C LEU A 170 17.29 -1.51 -4.53
N PRO A 171 16.45 -2.00 -3.60
CA PRO A 171 15.61 -1.14 -2.79
C PRO A 171 16.40 -0.15 -1.95
N ASP A 172 15.86 1.05 -1.74
CA ASP A 172 16.41 2.04 -0.80
C ASP A 172 16.00 1.73 0.65
N MET A 173 14.89 1.03 0.81
CA MET A 173 14.35 0.55 2.09
C MET A 173 13.68 -0.80 1.91
N VAL A 174 13.74 -1.64 2.93
CA VAL A 174 13.09 -2.95 2.96
C VAL A 174 12.24 -3.05 4.22
N GLN A 175 10.99 -3.46 4.05
CA GLN A 175 10.07 -3.77 5.12
C GLN A 175 10.09 -5.29 5.35
N ILE A 176 10.42 -5.70 6.57
CA ILE A 176 10.53 -7.10 6.98
C ILE A 176 9.22 -7.51 7.67
N GLY A 177 8.35 -8.15 6.90
CA GLY A 177 6.99 -8.46 7.30
C GLY A 177 6.02 -7.30 7.11
N ASN A 178 4.74 -7.58 7.00
CA ASN A 178 3.66 -6.61 6.85
C ASN A 178 2.66 -6.74 7.98
N GLU A 179 2.40 -5.63 8.69
CA GLU A 179 1.43 -5.56 9.79
C GLU A 179 1.60 -6.67 10.83
N THR A 180 2.81 -6.82 11.32
CA THR A 180 3.24 -7.92 12.18
C THR A 180 2.84 -7.78 13.66
N ASN A 181 1.72 -7.12 13.96
CA ASN A 181 1.17 -6.98 15.32
C ASN A 181 1.05 -8.35 16.01
N GLY A 182 0.49 -9.33 15.30
CA GLY A 182 0.36 -10.72 15.74
C GLY A 182 1.57 -11.60 15.45
N GLY A 183 2.69 -11.02 14.98
CA GLY A 183 3.84 -11.77 14.49
C GLY A 183 3.76 -12.07 13.00
N MET A 184 4.45 -13.13 12.54
CA MET A 184 4.51 -13.56 11.15
C MET A 184 4.69 -15.08 11.05
N LEU A 185 4.47 -15.68 9.87
CA LEU A 185 4.70 -17.11 9.63
C LEU A 185 4.07 -18.00 10.71
N TRP A 186 2.77 -17.84 10.92
CA TRP A 186 2.05 -18.58 11.95
C TRP A 186 2.03 -20.10 11.71
N PRO A 187 2.04 -20.90 12.80
CA PRO A 187 2.01 -20.50 14.23
C PRO A 187 3.39 -20.16 14.83
N GLU A 188 4.51 -20.47 14.16
CA GLU A 188 5.85 -20.43 14.75
C GLU A 188 6.29 -19.03 15.15
N GLY A 189 6.00 -18.02 14.35
CA GLY A 189 6.39 -16.63 14.58
C GLY A 189 5.30 -15.75 15.19
N LYS A 190 4.31 -16.32 15.91
CA LYS A 190 3.32 -15.52 16.66
C LYS A 190 4.00 -14.65 17.71
N SER A 191 3.49 -13.43 17.92
CA SER A 191 3.89 -12.54 19.01
C SER A 191 3.10 -12.80 20.30
N TRP A 192 2.10 -13.68 20.25
CA TRP A 192 1.18 -13.97 21.34
C TRP A 192 0.95 -15.49 21.47
N GLY A 193 0.56 -15.92 22.67
CA GLY A 193 0.28 -17.33 22.99
C GLY A 193 0.45 -17.60 24.47
N GLN A 194 0.33 -18.88 24.84
CA GLN A 194 0.51 -19.33 26.24
C GLN A 194 1.73 -20.26 26.39
N GLY A 195 2.48 -20.48 25.30
CA GLY A 195 3.63 -21.41 25.27
C GLY A 195 4.91 -20.83 25.86
N GLY A 196 5.01 -19.51 25.98
CA GLY A 196 6.24 -18.80 26.29
C GLY A 196 7.22 -18.81 25.10
N GLY A 197 8.09 -17.82 25.04
CA GLY A 197 9.10 -17.71 23.97
C GLY A 197 8.57 -17.29 22.59
N GLU A 198 7.33 -16.80 22.50
CA GLU A 198 6.74 -16.30 21.25
C GLU A 198 7.61 -15.23 20.62
N PHE A 199 7.96 -14.20 21.37
CA PHE A 199 8.85 -13.15 20.87
C PHE A 199 10.28 -13.62 20.62
N ASP A 200 10.77 -14.68 21.28
CA ASP A 200 12.08 -15.24 20.98
C ASP A 200 12.07 -15.87 19.58
N ARG A 201 11.00 -16.59 19.22
CA ARG A 201 10.82 -17.15 17.89
C ARG A 201 10.61 -16.08 16.82
N LEU A 202 9.76 -15.08 17.08
CA LEU A 202 9.55 -13.97 16.17
C LEU A 202 10.85 -13.19 15.92
N ALA A 203 11.59 -12.86 16.96
CA ALA A 203 12.87 -12.16 16.84
C ALA A 203 13.90 -13.01 16.07
N GLY A 204 13.90 -14.33 16.26
CA GLY A 204 14.76 -15.23 15.49
C GLY A 204 14.46 -15.20 13.99
N LEU A 205 13.17 -15.18 13.61
CA LEU A 205 12.75 -15.07 12.20
C LEU A 205 13.11 -13.70 11.60
N LEU A 206 12.84 -12.61 12.32
CA LEU A 206 13.21 -11.25 11.90
C LEU A 206 14.72 -11.13 11.71
N ASN A 207 15.53 -11.63 12.65
CA ASN A 207 16.98 -11.61 12.56
C ASN A 207 17.49 -12.43 11.38
N ALA A 208 16.89 -13.59 11.10
CA ALA A 208 17.25 -14.43 9.95
C ALA A 208 16.99 -13.69 8.62
N ALA A 209 15.82 -13.05 8.46
CA ALA A 209 15.50 -12.27 7.28
C ALA A 209 16.48 -11.09 7.09
N ILE A 210 16.77 -10.36 8.18
CA ILE A 210 17.71 -9.23 8.16
C ILE A 210 19.13 -9.68 7.84
N ALA A 211 19.55 -10.85 8.32
CA ALA A 211 20.84 -11.42 7.97
C ALA A 211 20.94 -11.71 6.46
N GLY A 212 19.93 -12.34 5.87
CA GLY A 212 19.87 -12.58 4.42
C GLY A 212 19.91 -11.29 3.59
N LEU A 213 19.17 -10.26 4.02
CA LEU A 213 19.26 -8.93 3.39
C LEU A 213 20.69 -8.39 3.39
N ARG A 214 21.35 -8.44 4.55
CA ARG A 214 22.69 -7.84 4.76
C ARG A 214 23.80 -8.49 3.94
N GLU A 215 23.69 -9.75 3.57
CA GLU A 215 24.67 -10.43 2.72
C GLU A 215 24.83 -9.78 1.34
N ASN A 216 23.84 -9.03 0.88
CA ASN A 216 23.85 -8.34 -0.41
C ASN A 216 24.30 -6.89 -0.34
N LEU A 217 24.55 -6.34 0.85
CA LEU A 217 24.84 -4.93 1.05
C LEU A 217 26.34 -4.69 1.11
N SER A 218 26.77 -3.55 0.52
CA SER A 218 28.17 -3.11 0.55
C SER A 218 28.55 -2.47 1.89
N SER A 219 27.55 -1.95 2.62
CA SER A 219 27.75 -1.34 3.94
C SER A 219 26.46 -1.38 4.77
N PRO A 220 26.56 -1.42 6.10
CA PRO A 220 25.41 -1.20 6.98
C PRO A 220 24.76 0.16 6.67
N GLY A 221 23.42 0.17 6.53
CA GLY A 221 22.68 1.41 6.23
C GLY A 221 22.57 1.78 4.75
N GLN A 222 23.16 1.01 3.83
CA GLN A 222 22.90 1.16 2.39
C GLN A 222 21.43 1.00 2.06
N VAL A 223 20.74 0.10 2.74
CA VAL A 223 19.30 -0.11 2.68
C VAL A 223 18.75 0.06 4.09
N LYS A 224 17.72 0.88 4.26
CA LYS A 224 17.01 1.03 5.54
C LYS A 224 16.13 -0.17 5.82
N ILE A 225 16.06 -0.57 7.09
CA ILE A 225 15.25 -1.70 7.54
C ILE A 225 14.05 -1.14 8.31
N MET A 226 12.85 -1.48 7.85
CA MET A 226 11.58 -1.10 8.48
C MET A 226 10.92 -2.32 9.10
N LEU A 227 10.37 -2.15 10.31
CA LEU A 227 9.39 -3.05 10.91
C LEU A 227 8.05 -2.33 10.97
N HIS A 228 6.95 -3.01 10.63
CA HIS A 228 5.65 -2.41 10.35
C HIS A 228 4.53 -3.03 11.20
N LEU A 229 3.78 -2.18 11.86
CA LEU A 229 2.55 -2.54 12.56
C LEU A 229 1.34 -1.77 12.02
N ALA A 230 0.19 -2.42 12.03
CA ALA A 230 -1.11 -1.80 11.81
C ALA A 230 -1.58 -1.02 13.05
N GLU A 231 -2.75 -0.36 12.91
CA GLU A 231 -3.43 0.37 13.99
C GLU A 231 -2.55 1.45 14.62
N GLY A 232 -2.06 2.37 13.78
CA GLY A 232 -1.08 3.40 14.14
C GLY A 232 -1.42 4.29 15.34
N THR A 233 -2.66 4.27 15.82
CA THR A 233 -3.10 5.02 17.02
C THR A 233 -2.97 4.24 18.33
N LYS A 234 -2.65 2.94 18.29
CA LYS A 234 -2.59 2.03 19.44
C LYS A 234 -1.22 2.05 20.12
N ASN A 235 -0.88 3.14 20.82
CA ASN A 235 0.43 3.32 21.46
C ASN A 235 0.86 2.14 22.35
N ASP A 236 -0.05 1.59 23.14
CA ASP A 236 0.26 0.46 24.03
C ASP A 236 0.70 -0.78 23.25
N THR A 237 0.08 -1.06 22.09
CA THR A 237 0.47 -2.16 21.19
C THR A 237 1.88 -1.93 20.63
N PHE A 238 2.16 -0.71 20.18
CA PHE A 238 3.49 -0.35 19.67
C PHE A 238 4.56 -0.48 20.75
N ARG A 239 4.31 0.03 21.95
CA ARG A 239 5.24 -0.10 23.08
C ARG A 239 5.49 -1.57 23.42
N TRP A 240 4.43 -2.34 23.63
CA TRP A 240 4.54 -3.76 23.94
C TRP A 240 5.39 -4.50 22.90
N TRP A 241 5.06 -4.34 21.62
CA TRP A 241 5.72 -5.06 20.54
C TRP A 241 7.19 -4.64 20.36
N PHE A 242 7.45 -3.34 20.28
CA PHE A 242 8.81 -2.83 20.07
C PHE A 242 9.70 -2.96 21.31
N ASP A 243 9.17 -2.92 22.52
CA ASP A 243 9.94 -3.23 23.74
C ASP A 243 10.47 -4.67 23.69
N GLU A 244 9.61 -5.64 23.32
CA GLU A 244 10.00 -7.03 23.23
C GLU A 244 11.01 -7.30 22.09
N ILE A 245 10.86 -6.64 20.97
CA ILE A 245 11.77 -6.77 19.81
C ILE A 245 13.11 -6.11 20.09
N THR A 246 13.12 -4.92 20.68
CA THR A 246 14.34 -4.19 21.05
C THR A 246 15.14 -4.93 22.11
N LYS A 247 14.47 -5.47 23.13
CA LYS A 247 15.08 -6.30 24.18
C LYS A 247 15.82 -7.51 23.62
N ARG A 248 15.39 -8.03 22.48
CA ARG A 248 16.02 -9.17 21.76
C ARG A 248 17.04 -8.76 20.72
N GLY A 249 17.36 -7.48 20.63
CA GLY A 249 18.41 -6.97 19.76
C GLY A 249 18.13 -7.06 18.27
N VAL A 250 16.85 -7.12 17.85
CA VAL A 250 16.49 -7.08 16.41
C VAL A 250 16.87 -5.71 15.85
N PRO A 251 17.75 -5.66 14.85
CA PRO A 251 18.19 -4.39 14.30
C PRO A 251 17.19 -3.85 13.26
N PHE A 252 16.75 -2.60 13.46
CA PHE A 252 15.91 -1.88 12.50
C PHE A 252 16.20 -0.37 12.55
N ASP A 253 15.82 0.34 11.50
CA ASP A 253 16.07 1.78 11.35
C ASP A 253 14.78 2.59 11.49
N VAL A 254 13.64 2.04 11.04
CA VAL A 254 12.38 2.75 10.86
C VAL A 254 11.23 1.94 11.44
N ILE A 255 10.31 2.65 12.12
CA ILE A 255 9.01 2.12 12.52
C ILE A 255 7.98 2.55 11.46
N GLY A 256 7.39 1.56 10.79
CA GLY A 256 6.27 1.76 9.87
C GLY A 256 4.93 1.62 10.58
N LEU A 257 3.96 2.47 10.24
CA LEU A 257 2.61 2.46 10.79
C LEU A 257 1.58 2.47 9.66
N SER A 258 0.52 1.67 9.76
CA SER A 258 -0.70 1.88 8.97
C SER A 258 -1.62 2.88 9.68
N MET A 259 -2.29 3.72 8.91
CA MET A 259 -3.25 4.71 9.40
C MET A 259 -4.46 4.84 8.49
N TYR A 260 -5.55 4.25 8.91
CA TYR A 260 -6.87 4.42 8.28
C TYR A 260 -7.78 5.11 9.30
N THR A 261 -7.84 6.45 9.25
CA THR A 261 -8.47 7.27 10.31
C THR A 261 -9.92 6.88 10.60
N TYR A 262 -10.62 6.32 9.63
CA TYR A 262 -11.99 5.86 9.77
C TYR A 262 -12.12 4.53 10.56
N TRP A 263 -11.03 3.80 10.77
CA TRP A 263 -10.95 2.61 11.63
C TRP A 263 -10.10 2.87 12.87
N ASP A 264 -8.96 3.54 12.70
CA ASP A 264 -7.95 3.68 13.75
C ASP A 264 -8.24 4.87 14.68
N GLY A 265 -9.07 5.83 14.21
CA GLY A 265 -9.38 7.04 14.96
C GLY A 265 -8.57 8.26 14.49
N PRO A 266 -8.56 9.36 15.26
CA PRO A 266 -8.08 10.65 14.78
C PRO A 266 -6.55 10.72 14.63
N ILE A 267 -6.08 11.55 13.68
CA ILE A 267 -4.66 11.83 13.43
C ILE A 267 -3.93 12.32 14.70
N SER A 268 -4.61 12.98 15.62
CA SER A 268 -4.02 13.43 16.88
C SER A 268 -3.51 12.27 17.75
N LYS A 269 -4.20 11.14 17.76
CA LYS A 269 -3.74 9.92 18.45
C LYS A 269 -2.56 9.27 17.75
N LEU A 270 -2.58 9.24 16.41
CA LEU A 270 -1.43 8.80 15.62
C LEU A 270 -0.20 9.66 15.94
N LYS A 271 -0.36 10.98 15.93
CA LYS A 271 0.72 11.92 16.26
C LYS A 271 1.30 11.64 17.64
N ALA A 272 0.45 11.48 18.66
CA ALA A 272 0.90 11.17 20.01
C ALA A 272 1.70 9.85 20.06
N ASN A 273 1.25 8.82 19.33
CA ASN A 273 1.98 7.56 19.23
C ASN A 273 3.34 7.75 18.54
N MET A 274 3.39 8.42 17.40
CA MET A 274 4.65 8.68 16.67
C MET A 274 5.64 9.48 17.50
N ASP A 275 5.18 10.49 18.23
CA ASP A 275 6.02 11.30 19.13
C ASP A 275 6.66 10.45 20.22
N ASP A 276 5.90 9.57 20.82
CA ASP A 276 6.35 8.69 21.88
C ASP A 276 7.34 7.63 21.36
N ILE A 277 6.94 6.82 20.38
CA ILE A 277 7.75 5.68 19.92
C ILE A 277 9.03 6.13 19.23
N SER A 278 9.00 7.25 18.49
CA SER A 278 10.20 7.78 17.85
C SER A 278 11.27 8.20 18.86
N GLN A 279 10.85 8.76 20.00
CA GLN A 279 11.74 9.14 21.10
C GLN A 279 12.18 7.92 21.91
N ARG A 280 11.22 7.04 22.30
CA ARG A 280 11.46 5.86 23.12
C ARG A 280 12.51 4.94 22.49
N TYR A 281 12.38 4.66 21.21
CA TYR A 281 13.27 3.75 20.50
C TYR A 281 14.42 4.45 19.76
N ASN A 282 14.45 5.78 19.74
CA ASN A 282 15.40 6.57 18.98
C ASN A 282 15.41 6.20 17.49
N LYS A 283 14.20 5.99 16.90
CA LYS A 283 14.00 5.57 15.51
C LYS A 283 13.18 6.58 14.72
N ASP A 284 13.37 6.57 13.41
CA ASP A 284 12.52 7.30 12.50
C ASP A 284 11.16 6.60 12.38
N VAL A 285 10.10 7.38 12.07
CA VAL A 285 8.74 6.87 11.88
C VAL A 285 8.23 7.27 10.51
N ILE A 286 7.50 6.37 9.87
CA ILE A 286 6.85 6.57 8.57
C ILE A 286 5.43 6.00 8.65
N VAL A 287 4.45 6.77 8.21
CA VAL A 287 3.12 6.20 7.91
C VAL A 287 3.22 5.52 6.55
N VAL A 288 3.33 4.19 6.58
CA VAL A 288 3.65 3.38 5.39
C VAL A 288 2.42 2.92 4.63
N GLU A 289 1.24 3.04 5.24
CA GLU A 289 -0.06 2.86 4.61
C GLU A 289 -1.07 3.88 5.13
N ALA A 290 -1.74 4.55 4.19
CA ALA A 290 -2.91 5.38 4.46
C ALA A 290 -3.70 5.58 3.17
N ALA A 291 -5.02 5.61 3.25
CA ALA A 291 -5.88 5.96 2.14
C ALA A 291 -7.15 6.65 2.66
N TYR A 292 -7.86 7.35 1.78
CA TYR A 292 -9.13 8.01 2.09
C TYR A 292 -10.02 8.11 0.85
N GLY A 293 -11.32 7.93 1.02
CA GLY A 293 -12.25 7.95 -0.10
C GLY A 293 -12.53 9.35 -0.63
N TYR A 294 -12.58 9.46 -1.96
CA TYR A 294 -12.99 10.69 -2.65
C TYR A 294 -14.50 10.74 -2.95
N THR A 295 -15.20 9.63 -2.75
CA THR A 295 -16.64 9.47 -2.99
C THR A 295 -17.17 8.26 -2.21
N PRO A 296 -18.46 8.23 -1.81
CA PRO A 296 -19.10 7.04 -1.29
C PRO A 296 -19.61 6.11 -2.41
N ALA A 297 -19.54 6.54 -3.68
CA ALA A 297 -20.05 5.76 -4.81
C ALA A 297 -19.17 4.55 -5.12
N ASN A 298 -19.79 3.51 -5.69
CA ASN A 298 -19.20 2.27 -6.11
C ASN A 298 -18.96 2.25 -7.62
N CYS A 299 -17.86 1.67 -8.08
CA CYS A 299 -17.54 1.50 -9.49
C CYS A 299 -17.85 0.07 -9.97
N ASP A 300 -17.91 -0.90 -9.08
CA ASP A 300 -18.19 -2.30 -9.38
C ASP A 300 -19.30 -2.89 -8.50
N ASN A 301 -19.37 -4.21 -8.37
CA ASN A 301 -20.41 -4.88 -7.59
C ASN A 301 -19.99 -5.22 -6.15
N ALA A 302 -18.73 -5.01 -5.78
CA ALA A 302 -18.27 -5.19 -4.41
C ALA A 302 -18.63 -3.95 -3.58
N GLU A 303 -19.01 -4.17 -2.33
CA GLU A 303 -19.25 -3.05 -1.41
C GLU A 303 -17.90 -2.41 -1.04
N ASN A 304 -17.83 -1.09 -1.11
CA ASN A 304 -16.66 -0.34 -0.68
C ASN A 304 -16.47 -0.42 0.84
N SER A 305 -15.22 -0.55 1.25
CA SER A 305 -14.83 -0.48 2.67
C SER A 305 -14.85 0.94 3.24
N PHE A 306 -15.11 1.93 2.38
CA PHE A 306 -15.24 3.34 2.73
C PHE A 306 -16.55 3.91 2.15
N GLY A 307 -17.37 4.50 3.01
CA GLY A 307 -18.62 5.15 2.65
C GLY A 307 -18.89 6.35 3.57
N GLU A 308 -20.13 6.81 3.62
CA GLU A 308 -20.53 7.96 4.44
C GLU A 308 -20.26 7.76 5.95
N LYS A 309 -20.44 6.53 6.45
CA LYS A 309 -20.18 6.19 7.85
C LYS A 309 -18.69 6.30 8.17
N GLU A 310 -17.85 5.78 7.30
CA GLU A 310 -16.40 5.83 7.42
C GLU A 310 -15.89 7.28 7.29
N ALA A 311 -16.45 8.06 6.38
CA ALA A 311 -16.13 9.50 6.26
C ALA A 311 -16.48 10.26 7.55
N ALA A 312 -17.65 10.02 8.12
CA ALA A 312 -18.05 10.63 9.39
C ALA A 312 -17.11 10.23 10.54
N ALA A 313 -16.71 8.96 10.61
CA ALA A 313 -15.75 8.47 11.61
C ALA A 313 -14.34 9.03 11.39
N GLY A 314 -13.92 9.17 10.14
CA GLY A 314 -12.60 9.67 9.75
C GLY A 314 -12.43 11.19 9.89
N GLY A 315 -13.54 11.93 9.97
CA GLY A 315 -13.56 13.37 10.20
C GLY A 315 -13.32 14.25 8.97
N TYR A 316 -13.29 13.67 7.76
CA TYR A 316 -13.21 14.38 6.49
C TYR A 316 -14.37 13.94 5.58
N PRO A 317 -14.98 14.85 4.79
CA PRO A 317 -16.05 14.45 3.88
C PRO A 317 -15.56 13.48 2.79
N ALA A 318 -16.45 12.58 2.32
CA ALA A 318 -16.19 11.68 1.21
C ALA A 318 -16.22 12.43 -0.13
N THR A 319 -15.25 13.31 -0.33
CA THR A 319 -15.08 14.17 -1.52
C THR A 319 -13.62 14.26 -1.91
N VAL A 320 -13.34 14.71 -3.14
CA VAL A 320 -11.97 14.95 -3.62
C VAL A 320 -11.23 15.96 -2.71
N GLN A 321 -11.93 16.99 -2.22
CA GLN A 321 -11.36 17.94 -1.25
C GLN A 321 -11.06 17.25 0.10
N GLY A 322 -12.00 16.45 0.62
CA GLY A 322 -11.79 15.73 1.89
C GLY A 322 -10.63 14.73 1.83
N GLN A 323 -10.46 14.04 0.70
CA GLN A 323 -9.31 13.20 0.45
C GLN A 323 -7.99 14.00 0.49
N ALA A 324 -7.95 15.15 -0.18
CA ALA A 324 -6.77 16.03 -0.19
C ALA A 324 -6.47 16.60 1.22
N ASP A 325 -7.49 17.01 1.95
CA ASP A 325 -7.34 17.55 3.31
C ASP A 325 -6.80 16.49 4.28
N PHE A 326 -7.33 15.27 4.22
CA PHE A 326 -6.82 14.14 5.00
C PHE A 326 -5.34 13.87 4.73
N VAL A 327 -4.94 13.72 3.48
CA VAL A 327 -3.55 13.42 3.11
C VAL A 327 -2.62 14.56 3.54
N ARG A 328 -3.04 15.80 3.33
CA ARG A 328 -2.29 16.99 3.74
C ARG A 328 -2.08 17.03 5.26
N ASP A 329 -3.14 16.81 6.03
CA ASP A 329 -3.07 16.86 7.50
C ASP A 329 -2.28 15.69 8.07
N LEU A 330 -2.38 14.52 7.45
CA LEU A 330 -1.55 13.37 7.78
C LEU A 330 -0.06 13.67 7.55
N MET A 331 0.31 14.20 6.37
CA MET A 331 1.70 14.59 6.10
C MET A 331 2.20 15.63 7.11
N GLN A 332 1.38 16.65 7.43
CA GLN A 332 1.77 17.65 8.43
C GLN A 332 2.01 17.05 9.81
N SER A 333 1.17 16.09 10.23
CA SER A 333 1.33 15.43 11.52
C SER A 333 2.64 14.64 11.62
N VAL A 334 3.07 14.03 10.50
CA VAL A 334 4.34 13.32 10.42
C VAL A 334 5.52 14.30 10.43
N ILE A 335 5.43 15.40 9.69
CA ILE A 335 6.45 16.47 9.68
C ILE A 335 6.68 17.04 11.07
N ASP A 336 5.60 17.19 11.83
CA ASP A 336 5.61 17.78 13.18
C ASP A 336 6.12 16.80 14.28
N VAL A 337 6.56 15.59 13.94
CA VAL A 337 7.20 14.65 14.89
C VAL A 337 8.54 15.24 15.37
N PRO A 338 8.81 15.25 16.68
CA PRO A 338 10.01 15.85 17.26
C PRO A 338 11.32 15.33 16.65
N LYS A 339 12.35 16.17 16.68
CA LYS A 339 13.70 15.86 16.20
C LYS A 339 13.75 15.44 14.72
N LYS A 340 12.75 15.88 13.92
CA LYS A 340 12.65 15.53 12.48
C LYS A 340 12.65 14.03 12.22
N ARG A 341 12.08 13.23 13.14
CA ARG A 341 12.01 11.77 13.02
C ARG A 341 10.84 11.29 12.17
N GLY A 342 9.84 12.12 11.91
CA GLY A 342 8.79 11.83 10.95
C GLY A 342 9.35 11.98 9.54
N LYS A 343 9.45 10.87 8.79
CA LYS A 343 10.14 10.84 7.50
C LYS A 343 9.22 10.86 6.31
N GLY A 344 7.96 10.48 6.45
CA GLY A 344 7.07 10.49 5.31
C GLY A 344 5.78 9.72 5.48
N VAL A 345 5.02 9.74 4.39
CA VAL A 345 3.74 9.04 4.23
C VAL A 345 3.74 8.31 2.90
N PHE A 346 3.22 7.08 2.88
CA PHE A 346 2.88 6.35 1.67
C PHE A 346 1.36 6.26 1.54
N TYR A 347 0.83 6.75 0.41
CA TYR A 347 -0.56 6.56 0.07
C TYR A 347 -0.76 5.15 -0.50
N TRP A 348 -1.70 4.41 0.06
CA TRP A 348 -1.91 3.02 -0.33
C TRP A 348 -2.82 2.91 -1.54
N GLU A 349 -2.30 2.29 -2.60
CA GLU A 349 -2.97 1.92 -3.85
C GLU A 349 -3.72 3.07 -4.56
N PRO A 350 -3.03 4.20 -4.83
CA PRO A 350 -3.64 5.33 -5.53
C PRO A 350 -4.09 5.02 -6.96
N THR A 351 -3.56 3.93 -7.56
CA THR A 351 -3.83 3.51 -8.93
C THR A 351 -4.77 2.31 -9.04
N TRP A 352 -5.34 1.86 -7.92
CA TRP A 352 -6.20 0.68 -7.93
C TRP A 352 -7.64 1.04 -8.33
N ILE A 353 -7.84 1.25 -9.63
CA ILE A 353 -9.14 1.37 -10.26
C ILE A 353 -9.64 0.00 -10.71
N THR A 354 -10.92 -0.13 -11.05
CA THR A 354 -11.58 -1.42 -11.25
C THR A 354 -11.94 -1.68 -12.72
N PRO A 355 -11.02 -2.20 -13.55
CA PRO A 355 -11.41 -2.76 -14.84
C PRO A 355 -12.21 -4.05 -14.65
N PRO A 356 -12.99 -4.48 -15.66
CA PRO A 356 -13.71 -5.74 -15.59
C PRO A 356 -12.80 -6.93 -15.22
N GLY A 357 -13.18 -7.67 -14.19
CA GLY A 357 -12.41 -8.82 -13.70
C GLY A 357 -11.34 -8.50 -12.64
N ASN A 358 -11.12 -7.23 -12.34
CA ASN A 358 -10.25 -6.87 -11.21
C ASN A 358 -10.93 -7.20 -9.88
N THR A 359 -10.15 -7.74 -8.95
CA THR A 359 -10.67 -8.12 -7.64
C THR A 359 -9.55 -8.13 -6.61
N TRP A 360 -9.88 -7.81 -5.36
CA TRP A 360 -8.94 -7.91 -4.24
C TRP A 360 -8.48 -9.36 -4.00
N ALA A 361 -9.35 -10.36 -4.29
CA ALA A 361 -9.05 -11.78 -4.29
C ALA A 361 -9.93 -12.49 -5.32
N THR A 362 -9.34 -13.40 -6.09
CA THR A 362 -10.07 -14.36 -6.92
C THR A 362 -10.68 -15.45 -6.05
N GLU A 363 -11.52 -16.33 -6.61
CA GLU A 363 -12.00 -17.51 -5.88
C GLU A 363 -10.84 -18.36 -5.35
N ALA A 364 -9.75 -18.50 -6.11
CA ALA A 364 -8.56 -19.22 -5.66
C ALA A 364 -7.89 -18.53 -4.47
N GLY A 365 -7.79 -17.20 -4.49
CA GLY A 365 -7.28 -16.40 -3.37
C GLY A 365 -8.16 -16.49 -2.14
N MET A 366 -9.48 -16.35 -2.29
CA MET A 366 -10.44 -16.46 -1.20
C MET A 366 -10.39 -17.86 -0.54
N ASN A 367 -10.29 -18.91 -1.34
CA ASN A 367 -10.13 -20.28 -0.84
C ASN A 367 -8.82 -20.44 -0.06
N TYR A 368 -7.72 -19.83 -0.53
CA TYR A 368 -6.42 -19.92 0.15
C TYR A 368 -6.45 -19.27 1.54
N ILE A 369 -7.07 -18.09 1.67
CA ILE A 369 -7.16 -17.38 2.96
C ILE A 369 -8.38 -17.78 3.78
N ASN A 370 -9.26 -18.64 3.25
CA ASN A 370 -10.54 -19.02 3.86
C ASN A 370 -11.40 -17.79 4.28
N ASP A 371 -11.51 -16.82 3.38
CA ASP A 371 -12.24 -15.57 3.59
C ASP A 371 -12.97 -15.19 2.29
N HIS A 372 -14.32 -15.29 2.30
CA HIS A 372 -15.13 -15.21 1.09
C HIS A 372 -15.96 -13.93 1.06
N TRP A 373 -15.70 -13.10 0.07
CA TRP A 373 -16.40 -11.85 -0.22
C TRP A 373 -16.89 -11.84 -1.66
N LYS A 374 -17.68 -10.84 -2.03
CA LYS A 374 -18.00 -10.61 -3.44
C LYS A 374 -16.72 -10.31 -4.22
N LEU A 375 -16.65 -10.82 -5.45
CA LEU A 375 -15.58 -10.44 -6.40
C LEU A 375 -15.69 -8.94 -6.70
N GLY A 376 -14.56 -8.28 -6.77
CA GLY A 376 -14.45 -6.85 -7.03
C GLY A 376 -13.43 -6.18 -6.11
N ASN A 377 -13.35 -4.88 -6.20
CA ASN A 377 -12.39 -4.06 -5.45
C ASN A 377 -13.12 -3.16 -4.45
N ALA A 378 -13.06 -3.48 -3.18
CA ALA A 378 -13.66 -2.69 -2.10
C ALA A 378 -12.88 -1.38 -1.77
N ARG A 379 -11.90 -1.00 -2.56
CA ARG A 379 -10.99 0.12 -2.32
C ARG A 379 -10.92 1.14 -3.46
N GLU A 380 -11.59 0.91 -4.58
CA GLU A 380 -11.46 1.76 -5.76
C GLU A 380 -11.84 3.22 -5.50
N ASN A 381 -12.77 3.48 -4.59
CA ASN A 381 -13.17 4.84 -4.23
C ASN A 381 -12.15 5.58 -3.32
N GLN A 382 -11.02 4.94 -3.03
CA GLN A 382 -9.88 5.53 -2.32
C GLN A 382 -8.69 5.80 -3.24
N ALA A 383 -8.78 5.47 -4.53
CA ALA A 383 -7.74 5.78 -5.51
C ALA A 383 -7.57 7.30 -5.71
N LEU A 384 -6.47 7.72 -6.35
CA LEU A 384 -6.25 9.09 -6.82
C LEU A 384 -6.65 9.27 -8.30
N PHE A 385 -7.39 8.31 -8.80
CA PHE A 385 -8.04 8.30 -10.12
C PHE A 385 -9.48 7.87 -9.94
N ASN A 386 -10.37 8.40 -10.77
CA ASN A 386 -11.75 7.95 -10.76
C ASN A 386 -11.91 6.59 -11.47
N CYS A 387 -13.13 6.05 -11.52
CA CYS A 387 -13.43 4.75 -12.13
C CYS A 387 -13.05 4.67 -13.62
N GLN A 388 -12.95 5.80 -14.31
CA GLN A 388 -12.57 5.89 -15.71
C GLN A 388 -11.06 6.06 -15.92
N GLY A 389 -10.28 6.09 -14.85
CA GLY A 389 -8.84 6.29 -14.89
C GLY A 389 -8.41 7.76 -15.05
N GLU A 390 -9.31 8.71 -14.88
CA GLU A 390 -8.99 10.14 -14.90
C GLU A 390 -8.42 10.58 -13.56
N VAL A 391 -7.31 11.30 -13.59
CA VAL A 391 -6.65 11.76 -12.36
C VAL A 391 -7.52 12.73 -11.57
N LEU A 392 -7.61 12.51 -10.27
CA LEU A 392 -8.31 13.41 -9.36
C LEU A 392 -7.41 14.60 -8.97
N PRO A 393 -8.00 15.80 -8.82
CA PRO A 393 -7.24 16.99 -8.37
C PRO A 393 -6.54 16.83 -7.02
N SER A 394 -7.00 15.91 -6.16
CA SER A 394 -6.37 15.57 -4.87
C SER A 394 -4.92 15.09 -5.00
N ILE A 395 -4.50 14.55 -6.15
CA ILE A 395 -3.10 14.16 -6.40
C ILE A 395 -2.12 15.33 -6.20
N LYS A 396 -2.57 16.57 -6.37
CA LYS A 396 -1.76 17.78 -6.21
C LYS A 396 -1.27 17.98 -4.77
N VAL A 397 -1.81 17.24 -3.80
CA VAL A 397 -1.37 17.29 -2.40
C VAL A 397 0.10 16.90 -2.23
N PHE A 398 0.64 16.15 -3.17
CA PHE A 398 2.05 15.73 -3.18
C PHE A 398 3.00 16.78 -3.81
N LYS A 399 2.51 17.84 -4.44
CA LYS A 399 3.34 18.96 -4.93
C LYS A 399 3.83 19.83 -3.77
#